data_09062131b493fc3357c01013841f4984
#
_entry.id   09062131b493fc3357c01013841f4984
#
_cell.length_a   1.000
_cell.length_b   1.000
_cell.length_c   1.000
_cell.angle_alpha   90.00
_cell.angle_beta   90.00
_cell.angle_gamma   90.00
#
_symmetry.space_group_name_H-M   'P 1'
#
loop_
_entity.id
_entity.type
_entity.pdbx_description
1 polymer ?
#
loop_
_entity_poly.entity_id
_entity_poly.type
_entity_poly.pdbx_seq_one_letter_code
_entity_poly.pdbx_strand_id
1 'polypeptide(L)'
;MRRASLTWPIVLESARLEDRAAFITADGSSIRELAGIPTGNAANQSLAEATVPPGSATIEHFHRTSEEIYLFTRGMGRMHLGDQDGPVRAGDTVVIPPGTRHKLVNTGPEPLVLLCCCAPAYSHEDTVLVEG
;
A
#
# COMPACT_ATOMS: atom_id res chain seq x y z
N MET A 1 0.98 -25.46 6.00
CA MET A 1 1.25 -25.29 6.72
C MET A 1 1.08 -25.51 7.68
N ARG A 2 1.31 -25.55 8.31
CA ARG A 2 1.25 -25.73 9.23
C ARG A 2 1.33 -25.27 10.20
N ARG A 3 1.18 -24.70 10.39
CA ARG A 3 1.32 -24.29 11.41
C ARG A 3 0.82 -24.82 12.42
N ALA A 4 0.83 -25.39 12.59
CA ALA A 4 0.36 -25.89 13.26
C ALA A 4 0.15 -25.91 14.43
N SER A 5 -0.01 -26.10 14.63
CA SER A 5 -0.35 -26.18 15.51
C SER A 5 -0.16 -25.80 16.51
N LEU A 6 -0.28 -25.47 16.21
CA LEU A 6 -0.26 -24.97 16.94
C LEU A 6 0.02 -25.07 18.31
N THR A 7 1.06 -25.06 18.68
CA THR A 7 1.55 -24.94 20.00
C THR A 7 1.65 -23.50 20.46
N TRP A 8 1.23 -22.64 19.58
CA TRP A 8 1.25 -21.20 19.82
C TRP A 8 -0.02 -20.75 20.51
N PRO A 9 0.07 -20.02 21.61
CA PRO A 9 -1.12 -19.37 22.13
C PRO A 9 -1.61 -18.33 21.12
N ILE A 10 -2.91 -18.26 20.95
CA ILE A 10 -3.50 -17.20 20.13
C ILE A 10 -3.68 -16.00 21.04
N VAL A 11 -3.06 -14.89 20.68
CA VAL A 11 -3.12 -13.65 21.43
C VAL A 11 -3.85 -12.62 20.59
N LEU A 12 -4.82 -11.93 21.19
CA LEU A 12 -5.44 -10.81 20.51
C LEU A 12 -4.44 -9.66 20.49
N GLU A 13 -3.97 -9.32 19.28
CA GLU A 13 -3.13 -8.16 19.08
C GLU A 13 -3.90 -7.17 18.25
N SER A 14 -3.80 -5.89 18.61
CA SER A 14 -4.39 -4.84 17.81
C SER A 14 -3.35 -3.77 17.56
N ALA A 15 -3.40 -3.18 16.37
CA ALA A 15 -2.58 -2.04 16.00
C ALA A 15 -3.51 -0.86 15.77
N ARG A 16 -3.12 0.30 16.26
CA ARG A 16 -3.90 1.52 16.11
C ARG A 16 -3.14 2.43 15.14
N LEU A 17 -3.83 2.88 14.12
CA LEU A 17 -3.23 3.66 13.04
C LEU A 17 -2.48 4.89 13.58
N GLU A 18 -3.09 5.61 14.50
CA GLU A 18 -2.50 6.83 15.05
C GLU A 18 -1.24 6.59 15.88
N ASP A 19 -1.01 5.35 16.32
CA ASP A 19 0.17 4.99 17.10
C ASP A 19 1.32 4.53 16.20
N ARG A 20 1.11 4.45 14.90
CA ARG A 20 2.16 4.04 13.95
C ARG A 20 2.90 5.26 13.43
N ALA A 21 4.22 5.22 13.51
CA ALA A 21 5.06 6.27 12.95
C ALA A 21 4.99 6.21 11.43
N ALA A 22 4.82 7.38 10.81
CA ALA A 22 4.85 7.46 9.35
C ALA A 22 6.30 7.46 8.86
N PHE A 23 6.53 6.88 7.70
CA PHE A 23 7.82 6.92 7.02
C PHE A 23 7.59 7.08 5.52
N ILE A 24 8.63 7.55 4.82
CA ILE A 24 8.56 7.70 3.36
C ILE A 24 9.08 6.41 2.75
N THR A 25 8.25 5.80 1.90
CA THR A 25 8.63 4.56 1.23
C THR A 25 9.30 4.84 -0.12
N ALA A 26 9.68 3.75 -0.82
CA ALA A 26 10.45 3.82 -2.06
C ALA A 26 9.77 4.67 -3.14
N ASP A 27 8.44 4.64 -3.23
CA ASP A 27 7.70 5.39 -4.24
C ASP A 27 7.43 6.85 -3.85
N GLY A 28 7.92 7.29 -2.69
CA GLY A 28 7.80 8.67 -2.23
C GLY A 28 6.55 8.95 -1.40
N SER A 29 5.64 7.99 -1.24
CA SER A 29 4.46 8.19 -0.41
C SER A 29 4.81 8.05 1.08
N SER A 30 3.97 8.65 1.92
CA SER A 30 4.08 8.52 3.37
C SER A 30 3.24 7.32 3.81
N ILE A 31 3.84 6.41 4.56
CA ILE A 31 3.24 5.13 4.92
C ILE A 31 3.18 4.97 6.43
N ARG A 32 2.05 4.47 6.92
CA ARG A 32 1.91 3.92 8.27
C ARG A 32 1.55 2.44 8.11
N GLU A 33 2.45 1.55 8.46
CA GLU A 33 2.20 0.12 8.34
C GLU A 33 1.43 -0.38 9.55
N LEU A 34 0.33 -1.07 9.30
CA LEU A 34 -0.51 -1.66 10.34
C LEU A 34 -0.19 -3.13 10.54
N ALA A 35 0.11 -3.84 9.48
CA ALA A 35 0.45 -5.26 9.52
C ALA A 35 1.43 -5.59 8.42
N GLY A 36 2.39 -6.46 8.73
CA GLY A 36 3.38 -6.86 7.74
C GLY A 36 4.57 -7.52 8.38
N ILE A 37 5.59 -7.82 7.55
CA ILE A 37 6.80 -8.51 8.01
C ILE A 37 7.63 -7.63 8.93
N PRO A 38 7.93 -6.36 8.60
CA PRO A 38 8.70 -5.51 9.53
C PRO A 38 7.99 -5.29 10.86
N THR A 39 6.67 -5.18 10.83
CA THR A 39 5.88 -5.04 12.06
C THR A 39 5.84 -6.35 12.86
N GLY A 40 5.99 -7.48 12.18
CA GLY A 40 6.09 -8.79 12.81
C GLY A 40 4.76 -9.42 13.20
N ASN A 41 3.64 -8.85 12.79
CA ASN A 41 2.32 -9.34 13.17
C ASN A 41 1.58 -10.06 12.04
N ALA A 42 2.16 -10.09 10.84
CA ALA A 42 1.59 -10.80 9.71
C ALA A 42 2.72 -11.28 8.80
N ALA A 43 2.54 -12.42 8.15
CA ALA A 43 3.58 -13.03 7.32
C ALA A 43 3.21 -13.07 5.85
N ASN A 44 1.93 -13.32 5.54
CA ASN A 44 1.50 -13.62 4.17
C ASN A 44 0.99 -12.40 3.43
N GLN A 45 0.67 -11.35 4.13
CA GLN A 45 0.12 -10.14 3.55
C GLN A 45 0.49 -8.94 4.41
N SER A 46 0.33 -7.76 3.87
CA SER A 46 0.56 -6.52 4.60
C SER A 46 -0.59 -5.54 4.40
N LEU A 47 -0.77 -4.67 5.37
CA LEU A 47 -1.77 -3.62 5.35
C LEU A 47 -1.14 -2.34 5.85
N ALA A 48 -1.28 -1.27 5.07
CA ALA A 48 -0.72 0.02 5.41
C ALA A 48 -1.64 1.14 4.94
N GLU A 49 -1.53 2.30 5.58
CA GLU A 49 -2.17 3.51 5.09
C GLU A 49 -1.13 4.37 4.39
N ALA A 50 -1.42 4.77 3.16
CA ALA A 50 -0.57 5.64 2.37
C ALA A 50 -1.20 7.03 2.26
N THR A 51 -0.37 8.05 2.25
CA THR A 51 -0.81 9.44 2.05
C THR A 51 0.06 10.08 0.98
N VAL A 52 -0.61 10.71 0.01
CA VAL A 52 0.05 11.50 -1.04
C VAL A 52 -0.40 12.94 -0.86
N PRO A 53 0.53 13.85 -0.52
CA PRO A 53 0.16 15.24 -0.30
C PRO A 53 -0.40 15.91 -1.56
N PRO A 54 -1.17 17.00 -1.40
CA PRO A 54 -1.63 17.76 -2.57
C PRO A 54 -0.47 18.19 -3.46
N GLY A 55 -0.67 18.11 -4.77
CA GLY A 55 0.35 18.48 -5.73
C GLY A 55 1.48 17.48 -5.92
N SER A 56 1.41 16.34 -5.24
CA SER A 56 2.44 15.30 -5.29
C SER A 56 1.95 14.08 -6.02
N ALA A 57 2.89 13.19 -6.34
CA ALA A 57 2.62 11.91 -6.98
C ALA A 57 3.61 10.88 -6.45
N THR A 58 3.22 9.62 -6.52
CA THR A 58 4.16 8.54 -6.28
C THR A 58 5.07 8.38 -7.49
N ILE A 59 6.24 7.77 -7.29
CA ILE A 59 7.10 7.38 -8.41
C ILE A 59 6.47 6.16 -9.08
N GLU A 60 6.48 6.11 -10.40
CA GLU A 60 5.97 4.95 -11.11
C GLU A 60 6.80 3.72 -10.75
N HIS A 61 6.11 2.63 -10.39
CA HIS A 61 6.77 1.42 -9.93
C HIS A 61 5.86 0.21 -10.15
N PHE A 62 6.43 -0.98 -9.93
CA PHE A 62 5.65 -2.21 -9.91
C PHE A 62 6.23 -3.15 -8.85
N HIS A 63 5.41 -4.11 -8.43
CA HIS A 63 5.85 -5.19 -7.54
C HIS A 63 5.96 -6.46 -8.36
N ARG A 64 7.07 -7.19 -8.19
CA ARG A 64 7.34 -8.36 -9.02
C ARG A 64 6.36 -9.49 -8.74
N THR A 65 6.05 -9.72 -7.47
CA THR A 65 5.25 -10.87 -7.05
C THR A 65 3.99 -10.50 -6.31
N SER A 66 3.96 -9.34 -5.63
CA SER A 66 2.79 -8.95 -4.85
C SER A 66 1.66 -8.46 -5.75
N GLU A 67 0.47 -8.98 -5.46
CA GLU A 67 -0.78 -8.35 -5.88
C GLU A 67 -1.09 -7.28 -4.85
N GLU A 68 -1.54 -6.12 -5.30
CA GLU A 68 -1.85 -5.02 -4.39
C GLU A 68 -3.27 -4.53 -4.61
N ILE A 69 -3.94 -4.18 -3.51
CA ILE A 69 -5.27 -3.59 -3.56
C ILE A 69 -5.21 -2.24 -2.86
N TYR A 70 -5.70 -1.20 -3.55
CA TYR A 70 -5.90 0.12 -2.97
C TYR A 70 -7.36 0.32 -2.63
N LEU A 71 -7.63 0.83 -1.45
CA LEU A 71 -8.95 1.37 -1.10
C LEU A 71 -8.75 2.83 -0.70
N PHE A 72 -9.29 3.75 -1.50
CA PHE A 72 -9.17 5.18 -1.23
C PHE A 72 -10.15 5.57 -0.13
N THR A 73 -9.66 6.28 0.87
CA THR A 73 -10.47 6.65 2.03
C THR A 73 -10.68 8.15 2.14
N ARG A 74 -9.86 8.97 1.45
CA ARG A 74 -9.97 10.43 1.49
C ARG A 74 -9.35 11.04 0.24
N GLY A 75 -9.97 12.11 -0.25
CA GLY A 75 -9.40 12.89 -1.34
C GLY A 75 -9.74 12.35 -2.71
N MET A 76 -9.07 12.87 -3.71
CA MET A 76 -9.23 12.47 -5.11
C MET A 76 -7.88 12.51 -5.82
N GLY A 77 -7.78 11.75 -6.89
CA GLY A 77 -6.55 11.69 -7.64
C GLY A 77 -6.75 11.07 -9.00
N ARG A 78 -5.62 10.77 -9.62
CA ARG A 78 -5.60 10.08 -10.90
C ARG A 78 -4.66 8.88 -10.78
N MET A 79 -5.16 7.72 -11.19
CA MET A 79 -4.42 6.46 -11.12
C MET A 79 -3.97 6.08 -12.52
N HIS A 80 -2.67 5.80 -12.65
CA HIS A 80 -2.10 5.20 -13.84
C HIS A 80 -1.83 3.74 -13.54
N LEU A 81 -2.36 2.84 -14.38
CA LEU A 81 -2.22 1.40 -14.21
C LEU A 81 -1.96 0.78 -15.56
N GLY A 82 -0.73 0.33 -15.80
CA GLY A 82 -0.33 -0.15 -17.12
C GLY A 82 -0.48 0.97 -18.16
N ASP A 83 -1.24 0.70 -19.21
CA ASP A 83 -1.51 1.66 -20.28
C ASP A 83 -2.73 2.53 -20.01
N GLN A 84 -3.41 2.31 -18.92
CA GLN A 84 -4.67 2.99 -18.65
C GLN A 84 -4.50 3.99 -17.53
N ASP A 85 -5.34 5.01 -17.53
CA ASP A 85 -5.42 5.91 -16.42
C ASP A 85 -6.84 6.40 -16.25
N GLY A 86 -7.17 6.82 -15.03
CA GLY A 86 -8.50 7.30 -14.73
C GLY A 86 -8.56 7.96 -13.36
N PRO A 87 -9.67 8.65 -13.10
CA PRO A 87 -9.86 9.30 -11.81
C PRO A 87 -10.16 8.29 -10.72
N VAL A 88 -9.72 8.61 -9.50
CA VAL A 88 -10.05 7.86 -8.30
C VAL A 88 -10.45 8.83 -7.20
N ARG A 89 -11.28 8.35 -6.27
CA ARG A 89 -11.72 9.14 -5.13
C ARG A 89 -12.07 8.23 -3.96
N ALA A 90 -12.33 8.82 -2.82
CA ALA A 90 -12.72 8.07 -1.62
C ALA A 90 -13.86 7.10 -1.95
N GLY A 91 -13.71 5.86 -1.51
CA GLY A 91 -14.63 4.76 -1.76
C GLY A 91 -14.25 3.86 -2.92
N ASP A 92 -13.33 4.28 -3.78
CA ASP A 92 -12.88 3.48 -4.92
C ASP A 92 -11.89 2.42 -4.49
N THR A 93 -11.94 1.28 -5.17
CA THR A 93 -10.98 0.19 -5.00
C THR A 93 -10.32 -0.11 -6.34
N VAL A 94 -9.00 -0.25 -6.31
CA VAL A 94 -8.21 -0.60 -7.49
C VAL A 94 -7.38 -1.83 -7.18
N VAL A 95 -7.44 -2.83 -8.06
CA VAL A 95 -6.62 -4.04 -7.95
C VAL A 95 -5.45 -3.93 -8.90
N ILE A 96 -4.26 -4.12 -8.38
CA ILE A 96 -3.01 -4.00 -9.13
C ILE A 96 -2.38 -5.39 -9.22
N PRO A 97 -2.40 -6.01 -10.41
CA PRO A 97 -1.77 -7.32 -10.59
C PRO A 97 -0.25 -7.26 -10.43
N PRO A 98 0.39 -8.37 -10.09
CA PRO A 98 1.86 -8.42 -10.05
C PRO A 98 2.47 -7.98 -11.37
N GLY A 99 3.58 -7.26 -11.31
CA GLY A 99 4.31 -6.84 -12.48
C GLY A 99 3.71 -5.65 -13.24
N THR A 100 2.61 -5.09 -12.73
CA THR A 100 1.92 -4.00 -13.41
C THR A 100 2.39 -2.65 -12.89
N ARG A 101 2.90 -1.82 -13.80
CA ARG A 101 3.35 -0.47 -13.48
C ARG A 101 2.17 0.37 -13.02
N HIS A 102 2.38 1.15 -11.98
CA HIS A 102 1.35 2.04 -11.48
C HIS A 102 1.95 3.29 -10.85
N LYS A 103 1.15 4.35 -10.88
CA LYS A 103 1.50 5.65 -10.35
C LYS A 103 0.22 6.34 -9.89
N LEU A 104 0.30 7.04 -8.80
CA LEU A 104 -0.83 7.75 -8.23
C LEU A 104 -0.50 9.23 -8.12
N VAL A 105 -1.37 10.07 -8.65
CA VAL A 105 -1.22 11.53 -8.65
C VAL A 105 -2.34 12.13 -7.82
N ASN A 106 -2.00 12.98 -6.87
CA ASN A 106 -3.01 13.73 -6.12
C ASN A 106 -3.39 14.97 -6.92
N THR A 107 -4.62 15.00 -7.42
CA THR A 107 -5.15 16.11 -8.22
C THR A 107 -6.08 17.01 -7.44
N GLY A 108 -6.30 16.71 -6.15
CA GLY A 108 -7.23 17.45 -5.32
C GLY A 108 -6.54 18.44 -4.37
N PRO A 109 -7.34 19.19 -3.62
CA PRO A 109 -6.83 20.20 -2.70
C PRO A 109 -6.45 19.65 -1.32
N GLU A 110 -6.76 18.40 -1.03
CA GLU A 110 -6.48 17.79 0.27
C GLU A 110 -5.65 16.53 0.11
N PRO A 111 -5.10 15.99 1.20
CA PRO A 111 -4.34 14.73 1.11
C PRO A 111 -5.16 13.62 0.47
N LEU A 112 -4.51 12.83 -0.38
CA LEU A 112 -5.09 11.61 -0.93
C LEU A 112 -4.65 10.47 -0.04
N VAL A 113 -5.61 9.81 0.61
CA VAL A 113 -5.34 8.78 1.60
C VAL A 113 -5.96 7.49 1.15
N LEU A 114 -5.22 6.39 1.32
CA LEU A 114 -5.67 5.08 0.88
C LEU A 114 -5.10 3.99 1.78
N LEU A 115 -5.80 2.88 1.82
CA LEU A 115 -5.28 1.66 2.41
C LEU A 115 -4.67 0.82 1.30
N CYS A 116 -3.52 0.24 1.58
CA CYS A 116 -2.78 -0.63 0.66
C CYS A 116 -2.68 -2.01 1.27
N CYS A 117 -3.12 -3.03 0.53
CA CYS A 117 -3.02 -4.42 0.95
C CYS A 117 -2.19 -5.16 -0.08
N CYS A 118 -1.10 -5.79 0.36
CA CYS A 118 -0.23 -6.58 -0.52
C CYS A 118 -0.21 -8.03 -0.11
N ALA A 119 -0.26 -8.93 -1.08
CA ALA A 119 -0.08 -10.35 -0.89
C ALA A 119 0.73 -10.92 -2.07
N PRO A 120 1.90 -11.50 -1.83
CA PRO A 120 2.66 -11.54 -0.58
C PRO A 120 2.87 -10.16 0.05
N ALA A 121 3.22 -10.15 1.33
CA ALA A 121 3.44 -8.92 2.06
C ALA A 121 4.44 -8.00 1.35
N TYR A 122 4.21 -6.70 1.44
CA TYR A 122 5.09 -5.71 0.83
C TYR A 122 6.55 -5.90 1.25
N SER A 123 7.45 -5.77 0.28
CA SER A 123 8.88 -5.69 0.55
C SER A 123 9.56 -4.76 -0.46
N HIS A 124 10.64 -4.13 -0.03
CA HIS A 124 11.44 -3.27 -0.92
C HIS A 124 12.07 -4.08 -2.03
N GLU A 125 12.50 -5.31 -1.75
CA GLU A 125 13.13 -6.19 -2.74
C GLU A 125 12.20 -6.54 -3.89
N ASP A 126 10.90 -6.60 -3.61
CA ASP A 126 9.89 -6.92 -4.61
C ASP A 126 9.46 -5.69 -5.42
N THR A 127 9.88 -4.50 -5.02
CA THR A 127 9.45 -3.24 -5.61
C THR A 127 10.51 -2.70 -6.56
N VAL A 128 10.09 -2.41 -7.80
CA VAL A 128 10.98 -1.90 -8.85
C VAL A 128 10.50 -0.51 -9.26
N LEU A 129 11.36 0.48 -9.09
CA LEU A 129 11.07 1.83 -9.54
C LEU A 129 11.36 1.93 -11.03
N VAL A 130 10.43 2.53 -11.79
CA VAL A 130 10.54 2.64 -13.24
C VAL A 130 11.13 3.98 -13.63
N GLU A 131 10.95 4.99 -12.81
CA GLU A 131 11.46 6.34 -13.03
C GLU A 131 12.06 6.87 -11.75
N GLY A 132 12.69 7.98 -11.81
CA GLY A 132 13.14 8.62 -10.59
C GLY A 132 14.56 8.84 -10.49
#